data_048834a331d21bc68ae40ecb7ed72ddc
#
_entry.id   048834a331d21bc68ae40ecb7ed72ddc
#
_cell.length_a   1.000
_cell.length_b   1.000
_cell.length_c   1.000
_cell.angle_alpha   90.00
_cell.angle_beta   90.00
_cell.angle_gamma   90.00
#
_symmetry.space_group_name_H-M   'P 1'
#
loop_
_entity.id
_entity.type
_entity.pdbx_description
1 polymer ?
#
loop_
_entity_poly.entity_id
_entity_poly.type
_entity_poly.pdbx_seq_one_letter_code
_entity_poly.pdbx_strand_id
1 'polypeptide(L)'
;STAENTFELSHIPLDPVMCGDANTNPDPSFVGSKIDGMFQFKSRLGFLSGPSISLSEVKFGSYNSVNDIQSYNFYRTSVVSLLDGDPIDVNIASSSVINLREAVAFQENLILFSDYGQFSLRGGDLLTPKTVAVNPLTEFDYSSSVPPLTVGSYIYFPFQRGDFTGLNEYAVSGSTDVYEANEVTAHVPQYIPKNITAMTASSADEILAMTDGNDIYIYKYFFANKEKVLSSWSKFTMGGNIRGIGFVDSDLYIVKTDEESTFGDNLFDILDPSGQTLLLKLPLESKYRDPEGYNTHLDQRVEFLTADTSLGYPRLVLDYKLDASETIEVYTKDGLLVQGTTTADGTGSDIGKTVVRFNNNTLPAGVSGPFYAGIPYTMKYTFSEQLFTQPTEKGKTPTNSGRMMIRNGTLFFNKTAHFVVKVTPYLRDTSEVAYNSVVVGSSTIGTLPLESAEFRFPVFTNPEKTEITVENSSALPCNLQSAEFESFVHQRSRRYG
;
A
#
# COMPACT_ATOMS: atom_id res chain seq x y z
N SER A 1 5.38 61.94 -59.50
CA SER A 1 5.97 63.05 -58.72
C SER A 1 5.26 63.09 -57.38
N THR A 2 5.90 62.60 -56.42
CA THR A 2 5.48 62.64 -54.98
C THR A 2 5.49 64.14 -54.60
N ALA A 3 4.38 64.59 -54.02
CA ALA A 3 4.28 65.90 -53.42
C ALA A 3 5.35 66.05 -52.34
N GLU A 4 6.06 67.21 -52.35
CA GLU A 4 7.01 67.55 -51.31
C GLU A 4 6.32 67.50 -49.95
N ASN A 5 6.93 66.78 -49.00
CA ASN A 5 6.48 66.54 -47.60
C ASN A 5 5.41 65.48 -47.41
N THR A 6 5.28 64.45 -48.24
CA THR A 6 4.44 63.30 -48.00
C THR A 6 5.33 62.12 -47.57
N PHE A 7 5.14 61.62 -46.34
CA PHE A 7 5.80 60.39 -45.83
C PHE A 7 4.80 59.26 -45.90
N GLU A 8 5.16 58.22 -46.60
CA GLU A 8 4.37 56.94 -46.61
C GLU A 8 4.97 56.00 -45.59
N LEU A 9 4.20 55.66 -44.53
CA LEU A 9 4.54 54.65 -43.59
C LEU A 9 3.98 53.32 -44.07
N SER A 10 4.85 52.43 -44.52
CA SER A 10 4.48 51.06 -44.85
C SER A 10 5.03 50.09 -43.85
N HIS A 11 4.28 49.03 -43.62
CA HIS A 11 4.74 47.90 -42.80
C HIS A 11 5.87 47.19 -43.55
N ILE A 12 7.04 47.13 -42.94
CA ILE A 12 8.13 46.33 -43.47
C ILE A 12 7.81 44.87 -43.09
N PRO A 13 7.54 43.98 -44.06
CA PRO A 13 7.39 42.58 -43.77
C PRO A 13 8.74 42.05 -43.25
N LEU A 14 8.80 41.71 -41.97
CA LEU A 14 9.95 41.02 -41.41
C LEU A 14 9.86 39.56 -41.84
N ASP A 15 10.98 39.01 -42.26
CA ASP A 15 11.06 37.57 -42.50
C ASP A 15 10.71 36.84 -41.21
N PRO A 16 9.94 35.71 -41.25
CA PRO A 16 9.65 34.93 -40.11
C PRO A 16 10.95 34.45 -39.45
N VAL A 17 10.97 34.43 -38.12
CA VAL A 17 12.11 33.92 -37.39
C VAL A 17 12.32 32.43 -37.75
N MET A 18 13.44 32.13 -38.38
CA MET A 18 13.83 30.78 -38.75
C MET A 18 14.41 30.10 -37.51
N CYS A 19 13.68 29.14 -36.98
CA CYS A 19 14.14 28.32 -35.81
C CYS A 19 15.05 27.14 -36.19
N GLY A 20 15.64 27.17 -37.38
CA GLY A 20 16.42 26.08 -37.95
C GLY A 20 15.61 25.22 -38.93
N ASP A 21 16.25 24.19 -39.46
CA ASP A 21 15.65 23.19 -40.34
C ASP A 21 15.61 21.82 -39.61
N ALA A 22 15.05 20.79 -40.26
CA ALA A 22 14.96 19.44 -39.73
C ALA A 22 16.32 18.80 -39.34
N ASN A 23 17.44 19.33 -39.86
CA ASN A 23 18.78 18.83 -39.52
C ASN A 23 19.39 19.56 -38.31
N THR A 24 19.09 20.86 -38.16
CA THR A 24 19.64 21.70 -37.09
C THR A 24 18.74 21.78 -35.87
N ASN A 25 17.45 21.53 -36.02
CA ASN A 25 16.45 21.50 -34.96
C ASN A 25 15.40 20.41 -35.25
N PRO A 26 15.76 19.13 -35.11
CA PRO A 26 14.85 18.03 -35.38
C PRO A 26 13.67 18.05 -34.40
N ASP A 27 12.58 17.39 -34.81
CA ASP A 27 11.46 17.12 -33.89
C ASP A 27 11.93 16.35 -32.70
N PRO A 28 11.36 16.61 -31.46
CA PRO A 28 11.63 15.82 -30.30
C PRO A 28 11.32 14.33 -30.51
N SER A 29 12.11 13.45 -29.92
CA SER A 29 12.05 12.00 -30.15
C SER A 29 10.69 11.35 -29.86
N PHE A 30 9.84 12.00 -29.07
CA PHE A 30 8.48 11.50 -28.80
C PHE A 30 7.47 11.82 -29.91
N VAL A 31 7.79 12.71 -30.85
CA VAL A 31 6.88 13.08 -31.93
C VAL A 31 6.70 11.89 -32.88
N GLY A 32 5.45 11.48 -33.08
CA GLY A 32 5.10 10.29 -33.86
C GLY A 32 5.35 8.97 -33.16
N SER A 33 5.74 8.98 -31.87
CA SER A 33 5.98 7.80 -31.04
C SER A 33 5.03 7.79 -29.83
N LYS A 34 4.91 6.62 -29.17
CA LYS A 34 4.12 6.50 -27.95
C LYS A 34 4.88 7.13 -26.78
N ILE A 35 4.20 7.94 -25.98
CA ILE A 35 4.69 8.40 -24.67
C ILE A 35 4.34 7.34 -23.64
N ASP A 36 5.34 6.73 -23.03
CA ASP A 36 5.18 5.67 -22.03
C ASP A 36 5.16 6.21 -20.59
N GLY A 37 5.83 7.35 -20.33
CA GLY A 37 5.86 7.99 -19.03
C GLY A 37 6.01 9.50 -19.08
N MET A 38 5.57 10.17 -18.02
CA MET A 38 5.68 11.61 -17.84
C MET A 38 6.19 11.92 -16.43
N PHE A 39 7.13 12.83 -16.32
CA PHE A 39 7.73 13.20 -15.05
C PHE A 39 8.14 14.68 -15.01
N GLN A 40 8.42 15.17 -13.81
CA GLN A 40 8.99 16.50 -13.61
C GLN A 40 10.31 16.38 -12.86
N PHE A 41 11.37 17.00 -13.36
CA PHE A 41 12.70 16.98 -12.76
C PHE A 41 13.45 18.27 -12.99
N LYS A 42 14.02 18.87 -11.94
CA LYS A 42 14.81 20.14 -11.99
C LYS A 42 14.12 21.23 -12.83
N SER A 43 12.85 21.50 -12.56
CA SER A 43 12.00 22.51 -13.23
C SER A 43 11.78 22.27 -14.75
N ARG A 44 11.96 21.04 -15.21
CA ARG A 44 11.68 20.61 -16.58
C ARG A 44 10.58 19.54 -16.54
N LEU A 45 9.67 19.61 -17.51
CA LEU A 45 8.74 18.51 -17.80
C LEU A 45 9.47 17.51 -18.69
N GLY A 46 9.34 16.22 -18.39
CA GLY A 46 9.97 15.16 -19.15
C GLY A 46 8.98 14.13 -19.67
N PHE A 47 9.27 13.57 -20.84
CA PHE A 47 8.58 12.44 -21.43
C PHE A 47 9.54 11.30 -21.69
N LEU A 48 9.04 10.08 -21.48
CA LEU A 48 9.70 8.83 -21.84
C LEU A 48 9.02 8.25 -23.09
N SER A 49 9.80 7.89 -24.09
CA SER A 49 9.29 7.31 -25.32
C SER A 49 10.27 6.27 -25.86
N GLY A 50 9.97 4.97 -25.62
CA GLY A 50 10.93 3.90 -25.90
C GLY A 50 12.26 4.10 -25.18
N PRO A 51 13.41 4.19 -25.88
CA PRO A 51 14.72 4.46 -25.28
C PRO A 51 15.01 5.97 -25.06
N SER A 52 14.09 6.86 -25.46
CA SER A 52 14.31 8.29 -25.52
C SER A 52 13.78 9.01 -24.31
N ILE A 53 14.48 10.05 -23.89
CA ILE A 53 14.14 10.94 -22.79
C ILE A 53 14.15 12.36 -23.34
N SER A 54 12.98 13.00 -23.37
CA SER A 54 12.84 14.38 -23.82
C SER A 54 12.46 15.26 -22.65
N LEU A 55 13.24 16.30 -22.36
CA LEU A 55 13.01 17.28 -21.29
C LEU A 55 12.74 18.64 -21.90
N SER A 56 11.74 19.34 -21.39
CA SER A 56 11.40 20.70 -21.82
C SER A 56 12.53 21.71 -21.50
N GLU A 57 12.44 22.88 -22.08
CA GLU A 57 13.25 24.03 -21.63
C GLU A 57 12.98 24.35 -20.16
N VAL A 58 13.98 24.99 -19.51
CA VAL A 58 13.80 25.53 -18.15
C VAL A 58 13.06 26.86 -18.28
N LYS A 59 11.89 26.96 -17.71
CA LYS A 59 11.14 28.20 -17.74
C LYS A 59 11.59 29.16 -16.62
N PHE A 60 12.10 30.30 -17.01
CA PHE A 60 12.24 31.48 -16.15
C PHE A 60 11.01 32.35 -16.34
N GLY A 61 9.93 32.10 -15.61
CA GLY A 61 8.71 32.90 -15.69
C GLY A 61 8.69 33.99 -14.64
N SER A 62 8.42 35.21 -15.04
CA SER A 62 8.00 36.27 -14.13
C SER A 62 6.55 36.02 -13.72
N TYR A 63 6.30 35.96 -12.43
CA TYR A 63 5.01 35.60 -11.79
C TYR A 63 3.89 36.66 -11.95
N ASN A 64 4.03 37.64 -12.86
CA ASN A 64 3.21 38.86 -12.86
C ASN A 64 2.29 39.04 -14.07
N SER A 65 2.07 38.06 -14.93
CA SER A 65 1.11 38.18 -16.02
C SER A 65 0.07 37.08 -16.01
N VAL A 66 -1.19 37.48 -15.98
CA VAL A 66 -2.36 36.57 -16.04
C VAL A 66 -2.41 35.78 -17.38
N ASN A 67 -1.56 36.13 -18.34
CA ASN A 67 -1.43 35.49 -19.64
C ASN A 67 -0.17 34.60 -19.77
N ASP A 68 0.67 34.50 -18.77
CA ASP A 68 1.81 33.59 -18.76
C ASP A 68 1.34 32.18 -18.46
N ILE A 69 0.70 31.53 -19.43
CA ILE A 69 0.54 30.08 -19.44
C ILE A 69 1.97 29.53 -19.42
N GLN A 70 2.31 28.81 -18.35
CA GLN A 70 3.57 28.09 -18.27
C GLN A 70 3.58 27.03 -19.36
N SER A 71 4.12 27.36 -20.53
CA SER A 71 4.27 26.44 -21.63
C SER A 71 5.63 25.76 -21.53
N TYR A 72 5.63 24.47 -21.29
CA TYR A 72 6.83 23.66 -21.42
C TYR A 72 7.13 23.47 -22.91
N ASN A 73 8.19 24.11 -23.40
CA ASN A 73 8.60 23.99 -24.80
C ASN A 73 9.63 22.86 -24.93
N PHE A 74 9.44 22.02 -25.94
CA PHE A 74 10.35 20.92 -26.27
C PHE A 74 11.13 21.19 -27.57
N TYR A 75 10.80 22.27 -28.27
CA TYR A 75 11.52 22.70 -29.49
C TYR A 75 12.58 23.71 -29.14
N ARG A 76 13.77 23.49 -29.66
CA ARG A 76 14.88 24.43 -29.47
C ARG A 76 14.62 25.71 -30.25
N THR A 77 14.68 26.86 -29.57
CA THR A 77 14.53 28.18 -30.20
C THR A 77 15.87 28.90 -30.45
N SER A 78 16.94 28.43 -29.80
CA SER A 78 18.28 28.96 -29.97
C SER A 78 18.95 28.38 -31.22
N VAL A 79 19.18 29.20 -32.27
CA VAL A 79 19.74 28.74 -33.57
C VAL A 79 21.27 28.76 -33.57
N VAL A 80 21.88 29.79 -32.95
CA VAL A 80 23.34 30.05 -33.06
C VAL A 80 24.19 29.21 -32.12
N SER A 81 23.72 29.03 -30.89
CA SER A 81 24.46 28.26 -29.88
C SER A 81 23.50 27.57 -28.95
N LEU A 82 23.93 26.42 -28.41
CA LEU A 82 23.16 25.67 -27.42
C LEU A 82 23.23 26.40 -26.07
N LEU A 83 22.07 26.80 -25.54
CA LEU A 83 21.93 27.48 -24.26
C LEU A 83 21.68 26.44 -23.14
N ASP A 84 22.03 26.81 -21.91
CA ASP A 84 21.86 25.91 -20.76
C ASP A 84 20.39 25.63 -20.41
N GLY A 85 19.50 26.55 -20.78
CA GLY A 85 18.05 26.40 -20.59
C GLY A 85 17.34 25.62 -21.71
N ASP A 86 17.99 25.37 -22.84
CA ASP A 86 17.37 24.69 -23.98
C ASP A 86 16.80 23.30 -23.64
N PRO A 87 15.80 22.80 -24.39
CA PRO A 87 15.30 21.46 -24.29
C PRO A 87 16.40 20.41 -24.41
N ILE A 88 16.21 19.27 -23.74
CA ILE A 88 17.13 18.13 -23.76
C ILE A 88 16.41 16.96 -24.42
N ASP A 89 17.05 16.35 -25.41
CA ASP A 89 16.57 15.12 -26.04
C ASP A 89 17.73 14.14 -26.18
N VAL A 90 17.66 13.03 -25.44
CA VAL A 90 18.74 12.04 -25.36
C VAL A 90 18.19 10.63 -25.48
N ASN A 91 18.94 9.79 -26.17
CA ASN A 91 18.65 8.37 -26.32
C ASN A 91 19.63 7.53 -25.52
N ILE A 92 19.13 6.48 -24.90
CA ILE A 92 19.99 5.52 -24.22
C ILE A 92 20.65 4.63 -25.25
N ALA A 93 21.97 4.66 -25.30
CA ALA A 93 22.76 3.74 -26.12
C ALA A 93 22.92 2.41 -25.39
N SER A 94 22.31 1.36 -25.91
CA SER A 94 22.43 0.00 -25.36
C SER A 94 22.51 -1.03 -26.49
N SER A 95 23.09 -2.18 -26.18
CA SER A 95 23.11 -3.35 -27.07
C SER A 95 21.78 -4.11 -27.09
N SER A 96 20.88 -3.86 -26.14
CA SER A 96 19.54 -4.45 -26.01
C SER A 96 18.44 -3.42 -26.28
N VAL A 97 17.25 -3.91 -26.63
CA VAL A 97 16.07 -3.04 -26.75
C VAL A 97 15.66 -2.57 -25.35
N ILE A 98 15.63 -1.26 -25.17
CA ILE A 98 15.23 -0.62 -23.92
C ILE A 98 13.91 0.10 -24.15
N ASN A 99 12.94 -0.18 -23.30
CA ASN A 99 11.70 0.57 -23.18
C ASN A 99 11.65 1.20 -21.78
N LEU A 100 11.86 2.50 -21.70
CA LEU A 100 11.69 3.24 -20.46
C LEU A 100 10.20 3.32 -20.12
N ARG A 101 9.87 3.04 -18.87
CA ARG A 101 8.50 3.02 -18.38
C ARG A 101 8.23 4.14 -17.40
N GLU A 102 9.12 4.30 -16.40
CA GLU A 102 8.94 5.23 -15.31
C GLU A 102 10.24 5.96 -14.98
N ALA A 103 10.08 7.13 -14.38
CA ALA A 103 11.18 7.97 -13.91
C ALA A 103 10.88 8.47 -12.50
N VAL A 104 11.81 8.26 -11.59
CA VAL A 104 11.68 8.62 -10.18
C VAL A 104 12.83 9.50 -9.75
N ALA A 105 12.52 10.68 -9.21
CA ALA A 105 13.52 11.53 -8.59
C ALA A 105 13.99 10.91 -7.27
N PHE A 106 15.28 10.63 -7.17
CA PHE A 106 15.86 10.03 -5.98
C PHE A 106 17.20 10.71 -5.66
N GLN A 107 17.27 11.34 -4.50
CA GLN A 107 18.37 12.22 -4.11
C GLN A 107 18.58 13.32 -5.18
N GLU A 108 19.76 13.42 -5.77
CA GLU A 108 20.07 14.43 -6.81
C GLU A 108 19.92 13.90 -8.23
N ASN A 109 19.63 12.61 -8.38
CA ASN A 109 19.54 11.91 -9.66
C ASN A 109 18.09 11.59 -10.03
N LEU A 110 17.85 11.43 -11.32
CA LEU A 110 16.63 10.82 -11.82
C LEU A 110 16.92 9.37 -12.17
N ILE A 111 16.26 8.46 -11.49
CA ILE A 111 16.36 7.03 -11.77
C ILE A 111 15.28 6.65 -12.76
N LEU A 112 15.70 6.05 -13.85
CA LEU A 112 14.83 5.62 -14.94
C LEU A 112 14.68 4.11 -14.88
N PHE A 113 13.45 3.63 -14.93
CA PHE A 113 13.11 2.22 -14.91
C PHE A 113 12.71 1.76 -16.32
N SER A 114 13.37 0.71 -16.79
CA SER A 114 12.94 -0.05 -17.95
C SER A 114 12.49 -1.45 -17.54
N ASP A 115 11.96 -2.22 -18.48
CA ASP A 115 11.47 -3.58 -18.20
C ASP A 115 12.57 -4.48 -17.56
N TYR A 116 13.86 -4.27 -17.89
CA TYR A 116 14.98 -5.13 -17.47
C TYR A 116 16.19 -4.40 -16.90
N GLY A 117 16.07 -3.11 -16.60
CA GLY A 117 17.22 -2.39 -16.06
C GLY A 117 16.89 -0.98 -15.60
N GLN A 118 17.77 -0.45 -14.78
CA GLN A 118 17.68 0.88 -14.22
C GLN A 118 18.84 1.72 -14.72
N PHE A 119 18.55 2.99 -15.01
CA PHE A 119 19.51 3.97 -15.47
C PHE A 119 19.47 5.22 -14.61
N SER A 120 20.56 5.95 -14.50
CA SER A 120 20.56 7.27 -13.87
C SER A 120 20.74 8.36 -14.90
N LEU A 121 19.88 9.34 -14.88
CA LEU A 121 20.08 10.60 -15.58
C LEU A 121 20.69 11.58 -14.60
N ARG A 122 21.91 12.04 -14.91
CA ARG A 122 22.69 12.99 -14.12
C ARG A 122 22.96 14.24 -14.97
N GLY A 123 23.06 15.39 -14.31
CA GLY A 123 23.35 16.65 -15.00
C GLY A 123 24.35 17.53 -14.25
N GLY A 124 25.09 16.96 -13.29
CA GLY A 124 25.91 17.76 -12.38
C GLY A 124 25.06 18.71 -11.52
N ASP A 125 25.64 19.81 -11.08
CA ASP A 125 24.92 20.84 -10.30
C ASP A 125 23.77 21.45 -11.10
N LEU A 126 23.96 21.65 -12.41
CA LEU A 126 22.96 22.17 -13.33
C LEU A 126 22.71 21.19 -14.46
N LEU A 127 21.44 20.79 -14.65
CA LEU A 127 21.02 19.93 -15.76
C LEU A 127 20.88 20.76 -17.04
N THR A 128 21.84 20.62 -17.94
CA THR A 128 21.87 21.31 -19.24
C THR A 128 21.98 20.31 -20.38
N PRO A 129 21.68 20.72 -21.63
CA PRO A 129 21.88 19.86 -22.81
C PRO A 129 23.34 19.40 -22.99
N LYS A 130 24.31 20.10 -22.38
CA LYS A 130 25.75 19.80 -22.46
C LYS A 130 26.23 18.89 -21.34
N THR A 131 25.58 18.90 -20.18
CA THR A 131 26.00 18.16 -18.98
C THR A 131 25.19 16.91 -18.73
N VAL A 132 24.08 16.73 -19.43
CA VAL A 132 23.24 15.55 -19.27
C VAL A 132 23.98 14.29 -19.65
N ALA A 133 23.95 13.30 -18.77
CA ALA A 133 24.50 11.97 -19.01
C ALA A 133 23.53 10.91 -18.48
N VAL A 134 23.33 9.87 -19.27
CA VAL A 134 22.53 8.71 -18.86
C VAL A 134 23.47 7.52 -18.72
N ASN A 135 23.54 6.96 -17.53
CA ASN A 135 24.42 5.84 -17.21
C ASN A 135 23.60 4.63 -16.75
N PRO A 136 23.94 3.41 -17.20
CA PRO A 136 23.35 2.20 -16.65
C PRO A 136 23.74 2.06 -15.18
N LEU A 137 22.81 1.61 -14.34
CA LEU A 137 23.03 1.37 -12.91
C LEU A 137 22.99 -0.11 -12.58
N THR A 138 21.85 -0.73 -12.82
CA THR A 138 21.56 -2.12 -12.43
C THR A 138 20.66 -2.80 -13.46
N GLU A 139 20.61 -4.13 -13.41
CA GLU A 139 19.80 -4.97 -14.31
C GLU A 139 18.78 -5.78 -13.49
N PHE A 140 17.83 -5.09 -12.86
CA PHE A 140 16.72 -5.74 -12.17
C PHE A 140 15.46 -5.67 -13.01
N ASP A 141 14.69 -6.77 -13.01
CA ASP A 141 13.38 -6.80 -13.63
C ASP A 141 12.43 -5.83 -12.94
N TYR A 142 11.63 -5.14 -13.73
CA TYR A 142 10.60 -4.23 -13.25
C TYR A 142 9.26 -4.53 -13.91
N SER A 143 8.20 -4.59 -13.09
CA SER A 143 6.82 -4.71 -13.57
C SER A 143 6.18 -3.34 -13.64
N SER A 144 5.83 -2.89 -14.85
CA SER A 144 5.21 -1.58 -15.08
C SER A 144 3.72 -1.50 -14.69
N SER A 145 3.20 -2.47 -13.93
CA SER A 145 1.81 -2.45 -13.46
C SER A 145 1.52 -1.30 -12.50
N VAL A 146 2.49 -0.93 -11.67
CA VAL A 146 2.43 0.22 -10.77
C VAL A 146 3.77 0.96 -10.77
N PRO A 147 3.77 2.30 -10.63
CA PRO A 147 4.99 3.08 -10.62
C PRO A 147 5.86 2.76 -9.41
N PRO A 148 7.20 2.89 -9.52
CA PRO A 148 8.09 2.81 -8.38
C PRO A 148 7.81 3.91 -7.37
N LEU A 149 7.95 3.61 -6.09
CA LEU A 149 7.62 4.51 -4.99
C LEU A 149 8.84 4.86 -4.16
N THR A 150 9.13 6.16 -4.02
CA THR A 150 10.20 6.63 -3.13
C THR A 150 9.68 6.79 -1.71
N VAL A 151 10.31 6.12 -0.76
CA VAL A 151 9.95 6.16 0.66
C VAL A 151 11.22 6.39 1.48
N GLY A 152 11.39 7.59 2.00
CA GLY A 152 12.61 7.97 2.71
C GLY A 152 13.86 7.83 1.83
N SER A 153 14.76 6.94 2.23
CA SER A 153 16.02 6.67 1.53
C SER A 153 15.97 5.44 0.62
N TYR A 154 14.78 4.94 0.31
CA TYR A 154 14.58 3.73 -0.49
C TYR A 154 13.62 3.99 -1.64
N ILE A 155 13.81 3.25 -2.75
CA ILE A 155 12.83 3.13 -3.83
C ILE A 155 12.28 1.70 -3.80
N TYR A 156 10.97 1.57 -3.72
CA TYR A 156 10.30 0.28 -3.81
C TYR A 156 9.72 0.12 -5.21
N PHE A 157 9.97 -1.02 -5.83
CA PHE A 157 9.41 -1.35 -7.13
C PHE A 157 9.07 -2.83 -7.24
N PRO A 158 7.92 -3.16 -7.85
CA PRO A 158 7.51 -4.54 -8.04
C PRO A 158 8.23 -5.18 -9.23
N PHE A 159 8.42 -6.49 -9.13
CA PHE A 159 8.82 -7.34 -10.24
C PHE A 159 7.96 -8.59 -10.28
N GLN A 160 7.93 -9.26 -11.43
CA GLN A 160 7.06 -10.40 -11.62
C GLN A 160 7.83 -11.72 -11.51
N ARG A 161 7.29 -12.65 -10.73
CA ARG A 161 7.81 -14.01 -10.56
C ARG A 161 6.69 -15.01 -10.88
N GLY A 162 6.56 -15.40 -12.15
CA GLY A 162 5.47 -16.28 -12.59
C GLY A 162 4.09 -15.68 -12.30
N ASP A 163 3.32 -16.34 -11.45
CA ASP A 163 1.98 -15.90 -11.04
C ASP A 163 1.96 -15.03 -9.78
N PHE A 164 3.13 -14.63 -9.29
CA PHE A 164 3.28 -13.83 -8.08
C PHE A 164 4.11 -12.57 -8.35
N THR A 165 3.91 -11.58 -7.48
CA THR A 165 4.65 -10.32 -7.48
C THR A 165 5.68 -10.33 -6.36
N GLY A 166 6.93 -10.01 -6.70
CA GLY A 166 7.96 -9.69 -5.74
C GLY A 166 8.13 -8.18 -5.60
N LEU A 167 8.67 -7.73 -4.48
CA LEU A 167 8.97 -6.32 -4.22
C LEU A 167 10.44 -6.15 -3.89
N ASN A 168 11.11 -5.27 -4.63
CA ASN A 168 12.49 -4.87 -4.39
C ASN A 168 12.54 -3.55 -3.62
N GLU A 169 13.42 -3.50 -2.64
CA GLU A 169 13.86 -2.30 -1.94
C GLU A 169 15.22 -1.90 -2.48
N TYR A 170 15.27 -0.75 -3.12
CA TYR A 170 16.44 -0.25 -3.83
C TYR A 170 17.04 0.94 -3.11
N ALA A 171 18.32 0.89 -2.81
CA ALA A 171 19.04 1.91 -2.07
C ALA A 171 20.46 2.10 -2.57
N VAL A 172 21.05 3.23 -2.21
CA VAL A 172 22.49 3.46 -2.37
C VAL A 172 23.22 2.84 -1.19
N SER A 173 24.13 1.90 -1.45
CA SER A 173 24.94 1.25 -0.44
C SER A 173 26.24 2.01 -0.20
N GLY A 174 26.40 2.51 1.02
CA GLY A 174 27.66 3.07 1.53
C GLY A 174 28.13 4.36 0.86
N SER A 175 29.45 4.60 0.92
CA SER A 175 30.11 5.81 0.39
C SER A 175 30.51 5.70 -1.08
N THR A 176 30.16 4.63 -1.78
CA THR A 176 30.68 4.29 -3.12
C THR A 176 29.66 4.47 -4.23
N ASP A 177 28.50 5.07 -3.97
CA ASP A 177 27.39 5.24 -4.95
C ASP A 177 26.99 3.93 -5.65
N VAL A 178 27.15 2.80 -4.97
CA VAL A 178 26.69 1.51 -5.48
C VAL A 178 25.23 1.33 -5.11
N TYR A 179 24.41 1.05 -6.12
CA TYR A 179 22.99 0.76 -5.93
C TYR A 179 22.79 -0.74 -5.74
N GLU A 180 22.03 -1.08 -4.72
CA GLU A 180 21.69 -2.47 -4.39
C GLU A 180 20.17 -2.61 -4.25
N ALA A 181 19.65 -3.74 -4.71
CA ALA A 181 18.26 -4.11 -4.48
C ALA A 181 18.17 -5.31 -3.56
N ASN A 182 17.37 -5.19 -2.51
CA ASN A 182 17.05 -6.28 -1.60
C ASN A 182 15.60 -6.68 -1.79
N GLU A 183 15.34 -7.94 -2.06
CA GLU A 183 13.98 -8.45 -2.16
C GLU A 183 13.34 -8.55 -0.77
N VAL A 184 12.30 -7.75 -0.52
CA VAL A 184 11.57 -7.75 0.77
C VAL A 184 10.48 -8.82 0.84
N THR A 185 10.20 -9.50 -0.27
CA THR A 185 9.26 -10.62 -0.37
C THR A 185 9.95 -11.98 -0.38
N ALA A 186 11.28 -12.05 -0.25
CA ALA A 186 12.05 -13.29 -0.38
C ALA A 186 11.59 -14.41 0.57
N HIS A 187 11.12 -14.05 1.77
CA HIS A 187 10.60 -15.00 2.77
C HIS A 187 9.14 -15.41 2.53
N VAL A 188 8.41 -14.71 1.65
CA VAL A 188 7.01 -14.97 1.32
C VAL A 188 6.76 -14.91 -0.20
N PRO A 189 7.46 -15.72 -1.00
CA PRO A 189 7.54 -15.56 -2.46
C PRO A 189 6.22 -15.82 -3.21
N GLN A 190 5.24 -16.42 -2.56
CA GLN A 190 3.92 -16.76 -3.11
C GLN A 190 2.79 -16.01 -2.40
N TYR A 191 3.08 -14.92 -1.72
CA TYR A 191 2.10 -14.23 -0.88
C TYR A 191 1.30 -13.17 -1.66
N ILE A 192 1.96 -12.43 -2.55
CA ILE A 192 1.36 -11.35 -3.32
C ILE A 192 1.06 -11.86 -4.73
N PRO A 193 -0.20 -11.87 -5.17
CA PRO A 193 -0.55 -12.35 -6.50
C PRO A 193 -0.04 -11.40 -7.60
N LYS A 194 -0.10 -11.90 -8.81
CA LYS A 194 0.14 -11.12 -10.03
C LYS A 194 -0.89 -9.99 -10.18
N ASN A 195 -0.54 -8.96 -10.94
CA ASN A 195 -1.43 -7.85 -11.32
C ASN A 195 -1.80 -6.91 -10.18
N ILE A 196 -0.80 -6.44 -9.45
CA ILE A 196 -0.97 -5.32 -8.52
C ILE A 196 -1.44 -4.09 -9.30
N THR A 197 -2.46 -3.41 -8.78
CA THR A 197 -3.11 -2.26 -9.44
C THR A 197 -2.73 -0.92 -8.83
N ALA A 198 -2.36 -0.90 -7.54
CA ALA A 198 -1.89 0.31 -6.89
C ALA A 198 -0.91 0.00 -5.75
N MET A 199 -0.03 0.96 -5.48
CA MET A 199 0.93 0.92 -4.38
C MET A 199 1.05 2.30 -3.74
N THR A 200 1.11 2.33 -2.41
CA THR A 200 1.27 3.57 -1.63
C THR A 200 2.07 3.31 -0.37
N ALA A 201 2.66 4.33 0.24
CA ALA A 201 3.40 4.18 1.49
C ALA A 201 3.32 5.41 2.38
N SER A 202 3.48 5.19 3.70
CA SER A 202 3.75 6.21 4.70
C SER A 202 5.19 6.05 5.20
N SER A 203 6.01 7.07 4.98
CA SER A 203 7.38 7.08 5.47
C SER A 203 7.47 7.31 6.98
N ALA A 204 6.48 8.02 7.54
CA ALA A 204 6.41 8.29 8.98
C ALA A 204 6.10 7.04 9.79
N ASP A 205 5.25 6.18 9.25
CA ASP A 205 4.82 4.95 9.92
C ASP A 205 5.60 3.71 9.46
N GLU A 206 6.52 3.85 8.51
CA GLU A 206 7.30 2.75 7.94
C GLU A 206 6.38 1.61 7.43
N ILE A 207 5.36 2.00 6.66
CA ILE A 207 4.35 1.10 6.10
C ILE A 207 4.25 1.32 4.59
N LEU A 208 4.17 0.22 3.85
CA LEU A 208 3.84 0.20 2.44
C LEU A 208 2.60 -0.68 2.22
N ALA A 209 1.69 -0.23 1.40
CA ALA A 209 0.48 -0.96 1.02
C ALA A 209 0.42 -1.19 -0.48
N MET A 210 0.02 -2.39 -0.88
CA MET A 210 -0.20 -2.79 -2.28
C MET A 210 -1.58 -3.43 -2.40
N THR A 211 -2.24 -3.30 -3.54
CA THR A 211 -3.52 -3.96 -3.80
C THR A 211 -3.54 -4.61 -5.18
N ASP A 212 -4.20 -5.76 -5.26
CA ASP A 212 -4.55 -6.45 -6.52
C ASP A 212 -5.96 -6.11 -7.01
N GLY A 213 -6.65 -5.20 -6.30
CA GLY A 213 -8.04 -4.83 -6.56
C GLY A 213 -9.05 -5.53 -5.64
N ASN A 214 -8.71 -6.65 -5.00
CA ASN A 214 -9.57 -7.37 -4.05
C ASN A 214 -9.03 -7.34 -2.62
N ASP A 215 -7.72 -7.51 -2.49
CA ASP A 215 -7.01 -7.60 -1.22
C ASP A 215 -6.00 -6.48 -1.09
N ILE A 216 -5.64 -6.15 0.14
CA ILE A 216 -4.57 -5.19 0.46
C ILE A 216 -3.47 -5.94 1.18
N TYR A 217 -2.26 -5.82 0.65
CA TYR A 217 -1.04 -6.40 1.20
C TYR A 217 -0.25 -5.29 1.88
N ILE A 218 -0.07 -5.38 3.19
CA ILE A 218 0.63 -4.39 4.01
C ILE A 218 2.01 -4.92 4.36
N TYR A 219 3.03 -4.15 4.01
CA TYR A 219 4.41 -4.36 4.43
C TYR A 219 4.75 -3.39 5.55
N LYS A 220 4.98 -3.90 6.75
CA LYS A 220 5.46 -3.13 7.90
C LYS A 220 6.93 -3.46 8.15
N TYR A 221 7.75 -2.43 8.25
CA TYR A 221 9.17 -2.57 8.56
C TYR A 221 9.56 -1.60 9.69
N PHE A 222 10.67 -1.87 10.31
CA PHE A 222 11.23 -1.00 11.34
C PHE A 222 12.75 -1.13 11.38
N PHE A 223 13.43 0.00 11.42
CA PHE A 223 14.88 0.07 11.56
C PHE A 223 15.27 0.48 12.98
N ALA A 224 16.15 -0.30 13.62
CA ALA A 224 16.83 0.08 14.85
C ALA A 224 18.33 0.08 14.60
N ASN A 225 19.02 1.17 14.91
CA ASN A 225 20.47 1.31 14.73
C ASN A 225 20.96 0.97 13.30
N LYS A 226 20.20 1.32 12.27
CA LYS A 226 20.43 1.02 10.85
C LYS A 226 20.24 -0.46 10.46
N GLU A 227 19.85 -1.33 11.38
CA GLU A 227 19.47 -2.70 11.07
C GLU A 227 17.93 -2.82 10.97
N LYS A 228 17.46 -3.52 9.96
CA LYS A 228 16.04 -3.83 9.81
C LYS A 228 15.66 -4.94 10.77
N VAL A 229 15.03 -4.57 11.90
CA VAL A 229 14.64 -5.52 12.97
C VAL A 229 13.24 -6.07 12.78
N LEU A 230 12.39 -5.39 12.00
CA LEU A 230 11.07 -5.84 11.62
C LEU A 230 10.92 -5.80 10.10
N SER A 231 10.41 -6.87 9.54
CA SER A 231 10.06 -7.01 8.12
C SER A 231 8.92 -8.02 8.05
N SER A 232 7.68 -7.54 7.97
CA SER A 232 6.51 -8.40 8.05
C SER A 232 5.45 -8.00 7.03
N TRP A 233 4.79 -9.01 6.49
CA TRP A 233 3.67 -8.86 5.58
C TRP A 233 2.36 -9.28 6.26
N SER A 234 1.31 -8.54 6.00
CA SER A 234 -0.06 -8.88 6.39
C SER A 234 -1.01 -8.63 5.21
N LYS A 235 -2.15 -9.30 5.25
CA LYS A 235 -3.17 -9.24 4.19
C LYS A 235 -4.50 -8.84 4.80
N PHE A 236 -5.17 -7.88 4.18
CA PHE A 236 -6.54 -7.50 4.47
C PHE A 236 -7.43 -7.87 3.30
N THR A 237 -8.37 -8.77 3.55
CA THR A 237 -9.39 -9.16 2.57
C THR A 237 -10.60 -8.25 2.76
N MET A 238 -10.84 -7.37 1.79
CA MET A 238 -11.86 -6.33 1.91
C MET A 238 -13.20 -6.71 1.28
N GLY A 239 -13.23 -7.76 0.47
CA GLY A 239 -14.38 -8.07 -0.40
C GLY A 239 -14.72 -6.91 -1.35
N GLY A 240 -15.09 -7.18 -2.58
CA GLY A 240 -15.41 -6.16 -3.59
C GLY A 240 -14.17 -5.51 -4.24
N ASN A 241 -14.41 -4.62 -5.19
CA ASN A 241 -13.38 -4.05 -6.04
C ASN A 241 -12.74 -2.80 -5.42
N ILE A 242 -11.46 -2.88 -5.07
CA ILE A 242 -10.65 -1.75 -4.64
C ILE A 242 -10.17 -1.01 -5.89
N ARG A 243 -10.55 0.26 -6.03
CA ARG A 243 -10.18 1.13 -7.16
C ARG A 243 -8.92 1.95 -6.91
N GLY A 244 -8.63 2.24 -5.65
CA GLY A 244 -7.45 2.99 -5.28
C GLY A 244 -7.18 2.95 -3.80
N ILE A 245 -5.92 3.14 -3.46
CA ILE A 245 -5.43 3.26 -2.08
C ILE A 245 -4.50 4.46 -1.98
N GLY A 246 -4.48 5.13 -0.84
CA GLY A 246 -3.57 6.25 -0.59
C GLY A 246 -3.43 6.56 0.89
N PHE A 247 -2.23 6.93 1.32
CA PHE A 247 -1.98 7.43 2.67
C PHE A 247 -2.21 8.93 2.73
N VAL A 248 -2.94 9.36 3.75
CA VAL A 248 -3.01 10.76 4.18
C VAL A 248 -2.69 10.77 5.66
N ASP A 249 -1.61 11.44 6.03
CA ASP A 249 -1.00 11.32 7.35
C ASP A 249 -0.68 9.84 7.69
N SER A 250 -1.20 9.33 8.80
CA SER A 250 -1.02 7.92 9.23
C SER A 250 -2.21 7.01 8.91
N ASP A 251 -3.19 7.51 8.15
CA ASP A 251 -4.38 6.77 7.80
C ASP A 251 -4.34 6.28 6.36
N LEU A 252 -4.69 5.02 6.14
CA LEU A 252 -4.87 4.46 4.80
C LEU A 252 -6.32 4.70 4.33
N TYR A 253 -6.46 5.44 3.24
CA TYR A 253 -7.73 5.64 2.57
C TYR A 253 -7.86 4.64 1.42
N ILE A 254 -9.05 4.03 1.33
CA ILE A 254 -9.38 2.99 0.36
C ILE A 254 -10.64 3.39 -0.35
N VAL A 255 -10.60 3.42 -1.69
CA VAL A 255 -11.78 3.61 -2.53
C VAL A 255 -12.24 2.23 -3.01
N LYS A 256 -13.44 1.83 -2.61
CA LYS A 256 -14.03 0.54 -2.92
C LYS A 256 -15.36 0.72 -3.65
N THR A 257 -15.69 -0.18 -4.59
CA THR A 257 -17.00 -0.27 -5.26
C THR A 257 -17.62 -1.63 -5.01
N ASP A 258 -18.92 -1.70 -4.71
CA ASP A 258 -19.58 -2.95 -4.30
C ASP A 258 -19.94 -3.88 -5.46
N GLU A 259 -20.00 -3.40 -6.70
CA GLU A 259 -20.33 -4.24 -7.86
C GLU A 259 -19.19 -4.33 -8.85
N GLU A 260 -19.10 -5.46 -9.57
CA GLU A 260 -18.40 -5.55 -10.86
C GLU A 260 -19.13 -4.60 -11.85
N SER A 261 -18.98 -3.29 -11.67
CA SER A 261 -19.35 -2.40 -12.74
C SER A 261 -18.44 -2.77 -13.91
N THR A 262 -19.04 -3.31 -14.97
CA THR A 262 -18.37 -3.46 -16.26
C THR A 262 -18.00 -2.05 -16.70
N PHE A 263 -16.80 -1.62 -16.32
CA PHE A 263 -16.26 -0.36 -16.79
C PHE A 263 -16.10 -0.46 -18.31
N GLY A 264 -16.96 0.28 -19.02
CA GLY A 264 -16.58 0.76 -20.34
C GLY A 264 -15.33 1.64 -20.18
N ASP A 265 -14.42 1.62 -21.16
CA ASP A 265 -13.12 2.29 -21.18
C ASP A 265 -13.14 3.83 -20.97
N ASN A 266 -14.17 4.39 -20.37
CA ASN A 266 -14.34 5.82 -20.18
C ASN A 266 -14.11 6.25 -18.73
N LEU A 267 -13.16 7.13 -18.54
CA LEU A 267 -12.81 7.77 -17.26
C LEU A 267 -13.99 8.48 -16.56
N PHE A 268 -15.13 8.65 -17.23
CA PHE A 268 -16.34 9.29 -16.73
C PHE A 268 -17.35 8.33 -16.10
N ASP A 269 -17.16 7.01 -16.21
CA ASP A 269 -18.05 6.01 -15.58
C ASP A 269 -17.76 5.79 -14.08
N ILE A 270 -16.96 6.64 -13.46
CA ILE A 270 -16.72 6.67 -11.99
C ILE A 270 -18.00 7.01 -11.21
N LEU A 271 -19.00 7.54 -11.90
CA LEU A 271 -20.30 7.89 -11.34
C LEU A 271 -21.41 7.01 -11.94
N ASP A 272 -21.24 5.68 -11.88
CA ASP A 272 -22.37 4.79 -12.16
C ASP A 272 -23.41 4.99 -11.05
N PRO A 273 -24.61 5.51 -11.38
CA PRO A 273 -25.66 5.71 -10.39
C PRO A 273 -26.24 4.41 -9.82
N SER A 274 -25.84 3.23 -10.33
CA SER A 274 -26.29 1.91 -9.87
C SER A 274 -25.33 1.25 -8.86
N GLY A 275 -24.04 1.66 -8.81
CA GLY A 275 -23.04 1.12 -7.89
C GLY A 275 -22.72 2.07 -6.73
N GLN A 276 -22.56 1.54 -5.53
CA GLN A 276 -22.15 2.32 -4.38
C GLN A 276 -20.61 2.41 -4.33
N THR A 277 -20.07 3.63 -4.33
CA THR A 277 -18.64 3.88 -4.11
C THR A 277 -18.42 4.29 -2.65
N LEU A 278 -17.60 3.54 -1.95
CA LEU A 278 -17.24 3.78 -0.55
C LEU A 278 -15.84 4.34 -0.44
N LEU A 279 -15.67 5.39 0.35
CA LEU A 279 -14.39 5.86 0.81
C LEU A 279 -14.19 5.39 2.25
N LEU A 280 -13.34 4.40 2.42
CA LEU A 280 -13.03 3.82 3.71
C LEU A 280 -11.74 4.45 4.27
N LYS A 281 -11.71 4.65 5.59
CA LYS A 281 -10.56 5.13 6.33
C LYS A 281 -10.09 4.03 7.28
N LEU A 282 -8.85 3.58 7.11
CA LEU A 282 -8.23 2.58 7.98
C LEU A 282 -7.10 3.25 8.78
N PRO A 283 -7.30 3.54 10.07
CA PRO A 283 -6.24 4.05 10.92
C PRO A 283 -5.25 2.93 11.25
N LEU A 284 -3.99 3.11 10.87
CA LEU A 284 -2.89 2.16 11.13
C LEU A 284 -2.01 2.59 12.32
N GLU A 285 -2.35 3.68 12.97
CA GLU A 285 -1.63 4.16 14.13
C GLU A 285 -1.90 3.25 15.35
N SER A 286 -0.83 2.79 15.99
CA SER A 286 -0.91 1.91 17.16
C SER A 286 -1.58 2.55 18.40
N LYS A 287 -1.77 3.88 18.39
CA LYS A 287 -2.36 4.65 19.48
C LYS A 287 -3.84 4.97 19.27
N TYR A 288 -4.39 4.63 18.09
CA TYR A 288 -5.81 4.84 17.84
C TYR A 288 -6.64 4.09 18.88
N ARG A 289 -7.57 4.77 19.51
CA ARG A 289 -8.51 4.21 20.49
C ARG A 289 -9.84 4.91 20.36
N ASP A 290 -10.89 4.13 20.50
CA ASP A 290 -12.22 4.68 20.68
C ASP A 290 -12.25 5.58 21.93
N PRO A 291 -13.04 6.67 21.94
CA PRO A 291 -13.11 7.60 23.05
C PRO A 291 -13.35 6.94 24.41
N GLU A 292 -14.08 5.83 24.42
CA GLU A 292 -14.43 5.05 25.62
C GLU A 292 -13.38 3.97 25.99
N GLY A 293 -12.26 3.87 25.24
CA GLY A 293 -11.13 3.00 25.58
C GLY A 293 -11.16 1.58 24.98
N TYR A 294 -12.22 1.18 24.28
CA TYR A 294 -12.27 -0.05 23.49
C TYR A 294 -11.96 0.23 22.03
N ASN A 295 -11.06 -0.56 21.44
CA ASN A 295 -10.91 -0.62 19.99
C ASN A 295 -11.82 -1.74 19.47
N THR A 296 -13.00 -1.39 19.02
CA THR A 296 -13.91 -2.36 18.41
C THR A 296 -13.50 -2.56 16.95
N HIS A 297 -13.07 -3.79 16.62
CA HIS A 297 -12.57 -4.16 15.30
C HIS A 297 -13.69 -4.69 14.42
N LEU A 298 -14.27 -3.80 13.62
CA LEU A 298 -15.31 -4.12 12.63
C LEU A 298 -14.92 -3.49 11.30
N ASP A 299 -15.21 -4.17 10.20
CA ASP A 299 -15.08 -3.57 8.87
C ASP A 299 -16.26 -2.63 8.59
N GLN A 300 -16.02 -1.56 7.84
CA GLN A 300 -17.02 -0.51 7.54
C GLN A 300 -17.75 0.00 8.79
N ARG A 301 -17.01 0.14 9.88
CA ARG A 301 -17.56 0.52 11.20
C ARG A 301 -18.12 1.93 11.20
N VAL A 302 -19.35 2.06 11.71
CA VAL A 302 -20.01 3.34 11.97
C VAL A 302 -20.28 3.47 13.46
N GLU A 303 -20.00 4.67 13.99
CA GLU A 303 -20.29 5.03 15.38
C GLU A 303 -21.62 5.78 15.47
N PHE A 304 -22.47 5.37 16.39
CA PHE A 304 -23.74 6.01 16.70
C PHE A 304 -23.76 6.42 18.15
N LEU A 305 -23.84 7.71 18.43
CA LEU A 305 -23.97 8.21 19.80
C LEU A 305 -25.27 7.74 20.45
N THR A 306 -26.36 7.70 19.69
CA THR A 306 -27.68 7.23 20.12
C THR A 306 -28.39 6.52 18.98
N ALA A 307 -29.31 5.61 19.29
CA ALA A 307 -30.20 5.05 18.29
C ALA A 307 -31.21 6.09 17.80
N ASP A 308 -31.50 6.07 16.49
CA ASP A 308 -32.56 6.89 15.90
C ASP A 308 -33.95 6.34 16.31
N THR A 309 -34.78 7.21 16.87
CA THR A 309 -36.15 6.89 17.30
C THR A 309 -37.24 7.64 16.52
N SER A 310 -36.87 8.24 15.39
CA SER A 310 -37.79 9.08 14.58
C SER A 310 -39.05 8.36 14.11
N LEU A 311 -38.96 7.03 13.93
CA LEU A 311 -40.12 6.19 13.54
C LEU A 311 -40.85 5.55 14.74
N GLY A 312 -40.60 6.00 15.97
CA GLY A 312 -41.22 5.47 17.18
C GLY A 312 -40.62 4.19 17.73
N TYR A 313 -39.51 3.72 17.16
CA TYR A 313 -38.71 2.60 17.67
C TYR A 313 -37.23 2.86 17.43
N PRO A 314 -36.32 2.31 18.30
CA PRO A 314 -34.89 2.49 18.15
C PRO A 314 -34.35 1.72 16.95
N ARG A 315 -33.49 2.38 16.14
CA ARG A 315 -32.81 1.80 14.98
C ARG A 315 -31.47 2.46 14.75
N LEU A 316 -30.58 1.81 14.01
CA LEU A 316 -29.34 2.40 13.51
C LEU A 316 -29.39 2.42 11.98
N VAL A 317 -29.09 3.55 11.37
CA VAL A 317 -29.13 3.73 9.92
C VAL A 317 -27.70 3.91 9.43
N LEU A 318 -27.17 2.89 8.75
CA LEU A 318 -25.84 2.91 8.14
C LEU A 318 -25.94 3.64 6.79
N ASP A 319 -24.97 4.50 6.50
CA ASP A 319 -24.95 5.31 5.27
C ASP A 319 -24.53 4.52 4.02
N TYR A 320 -24.49 3.21 4.10
CA TYR A 320 -24.20 2.30 2.99
C TYR A 320 -25.18 1.13 2.94
N LYS A 321 -25.26 0.50 1.78
CA LYS A 321 -26.05 -0.72 1.57
C LYS A 321 -25.16 -1.94 1.79
N LEU A 322 -25.65 -2.88 2.58
CA LEU A 322 -24.99 -4.15 2.88
C LEU A 322 -25.22 -5.15 1.76
N ASP A 323 -24.21 -5.93 1.42
CA ASP A 323 -24.37 -7.07 0.52
C ASP A 323 -25.20 -8.18 1.18
N ALA A 324 -25.93 -8.94 0.37
CA ALA A 324 -26.86 -9.99 0.86
C ALA A 324 -26.15 -11.11 1.65
N SER A 325 -24.84 -11.27 1.46
CA SER A 325 -24.00 -12.27 2.14
C SER A 325 -23.39 -11.77 3.45
N GLU A 326 -23.44 -10.46 3.72
CA GLU A 326 -22.80 -9.83 4.86
C GLU A 326 -23.79 -9.70 6.04
N THR A 327 -23.24 -9.70 7.23
CA THR A 327 -24.02 -9.51 8.47
C THR A 327 -23.44 -8.36 9.27
N ILE A 328 -24.29 -7.61 9.95
CA ILE A 328 -23.86 -6.53 10.84
C ILE A 328 -23.89 -7.02 12.29
N GLU A 329 -22.82 -6.73 12.99
CA GLU A 329 -22.79 -6.83 14.45
C GLU A 329 -22.78 -5.44 15.08
N VAL A 330 -23.47 -5.31 16.21
CA VAL A 330 -23.58 -4.07 16.98
C VAL A 330 -22.97 -4.29 18.34
N TYR A 331 -22.00 -3.46 18.68
CA TYR A 331 -21.35 -3.46 19.99
C TYR A 331 -21.67 -2.18 20.76
N THR A 332 -21.78 -2.28 22.07
CA THR A 332 -21.85 -1.11 22.96
C THR A 332 -20.45 -0.56 23.23
N LYS A 333 -20.39 0.63 23.80
CA LYS A 333 -19.13 1.25 24.26
C LYS A 333 -18.33 0.36 25.22
N ASP A 334 -18.98 -0.52 25.96
CA ASP A 334 -18.39 -1.41 26.95
C ASP A 334 -17.92 -2.75 26.36
N GLY A 335 -17.91 -2.88 25.02
CA GLY A 335 -17.47 -4.07 24.30
C GLY A 335 -18.48 -5.21 24.29
N LEU A 336 -19.74 -4.96 24.66
CA LEU A 336 -20.78 -5.99 24.69
C LEU A 336 -21.51 -6.09 23.36
N LEU A 337 -21.62 -7.30 22.80
CA LEU A 337 -22.39 -7.60 21.61
C LEU A 337 -23.89 -7.46 21.91
N VAL A 338 -24.61 -6.63 21.14
CA VAL A 338 -26.04 -6.48 21.24
C VAL A 338 -26.74 -7.61 20.48
N GLN A 339 -27.35 -8.52 21.21
CA GLN A 339 -28.03 -9.69 20.64
C GLN A 339 -29.38 -9.35 20.01
N GLY A 340 -29.78 -10.12 18.99
CA GLY A 340 -31.10 -10.03 18.39
C GLY A 340 -31.29 -8.81 17.48
N THR A 341 -30.23 -8.34 16.85
CA THR A 341 -30.32 -7.33 15.78
C THR A 341 -30.69 -7.99 14.45
N THR A 342 -31.46 -7.29 13.63
CA THR A 342 -31.80 -7.69 12.26
C THR A 342 -31.53 -6.55 11.31
N THR A 343 -31.04 -6.86 10.10
CA THR A 343 -30.78 -5.89 9.05
C THR A 343 -31.93 -5.87 8.04
N ALA A 344 -32.22 -4.71 7.50
CA ALA A 344 -33.21 -4.52 6.43
C ALA A 344 -32.75 -3.39 5.50
N ASP A 345 -33.17 -3.46 4.25
CA ASP A 345 -32.96 -2.35 3.32
C ASP A 345 -33.77 -1.12 3.79
N GLY A 346 -33.15 0.04 3.69
CA GLY A 346 -33.82 1.29 4.02
C GLY A 346 -34.95 1.63 3.06
N THR A 347 -35.98 2.26 3.58
CA THR A 347 -37.16 2.69 2.81
C THR A 347 -37.43 4.19 2.98
N GLY A 348 -38.10 4.82 2.03
CA GLY A 348 -38.36 6.27 2.11
C GLY A 348 -37.10 7.11 2.01
N SER A 349 -36.78 7.88 3.03
CA SER A 349 -35.54 8.72 3.12
C SER A 349 -34.29 7.91 3.26
N ASP A 350 -34.36 6.63 3.61
CA ASP A 350 -33.24 5.76 3.87
C ASP A 350 -32.97 4.78 2.70
N ILE A 351 -33.53 5.03 1.53
CA ILE A 351 -33.27 4.23 0.31
C ILE A 351 -31.77 4.25 0.02
N GLY A 352 -31.16 3.07 -0.28
CA GLY A 352 -29.74 2.91 -0.50
C GLY A 352 -28.90 2.76 0.78
N LYS A 353 -29.55 2.67 1.94
CA LYS A 353 -28.93 2.51 3.25
C LYS A 353 -29.36 1.19 3.89
N THR A 354 -28.57 0.70 4.82
CA THR A 354 -28.91 -0.45 5.66
C THR A 354 -29.45 0.02 7.01
N VAL A 355 -30.58 -0.53 7.41
CA VAL A 355 -31.22 -0.24 8.70
C VAL A 355 -31.08 -1.44 9.62
N VAL A 356 -30.42 -1.24 10.76
CA VAL A 356 -30.32 -2.25 11.82
C VAL A 356 -31.44 -2.01 12.83
N ARG A 357 -32.25 -3.02 13.05
CA ARG A 357 -33.36 -3.03 14.02
C ARG A 357 -33.04 -3.91 15.22
N PHE A 358 -33.44 -3.46 16.39
CA PHE A 358 -33.33 -4.25 17.62
C PHE A 358 -34.52 -5.19 17.79
N ASN A 359 -34.30 -6.29 18.49
CA ASN A 359 -35.33 -7.29 18.75
C ASN A 359 -36.54 -6.65 19.44
N ASN A 360 -37.74 -7.01 19.00
CA ASN A 360 -39.04 -6.42 19.47
C ASN A 360 -39.11 -4.88 19.35
N ASN A 361 -38.33 -4.27 18.49
CA ASN A 361 -38.22 -2.81 18.33
C ASN A 361 -37.92 -2.05 19.64
N THR A 362 -37.18 -2.66 20.55
CA THR A 362 -36.77 -2.06 21.82
C THR A 362 -35.26 -2.29 22.07
N LEU A 363 -34.59 -1.33 22.70
CA LEU A 363 -33.23 -1.55 23.18
C LEU A 363 -33.25 -2.57 24.32
N PRO A 364 -32.30 -3.50 24.37
CA PRO A 364 -32.16 -4.38 25.53
C PRO A 364 -32.02 -3.58 26.82
N ALA A 365 -32.55 -4.12 27.92
CA ALA A 365 -32.51 -3.43 29.23
C ALA A 365 -31.08 -3.14 29.67
N GLY A 366 -30.80 -1.88 30.02
CA GLY A 366 -29.49 -1.42 30.45
C GLY A 366 -28.50 -1.10 29.31
N VAL A 367 -28.92 -1.26 28.05
CA VAL A 367 -28.11 -0.93 26.88
C VAL A 367 -28.39 0.51 26.43
N SER A 368 -27.37 1.34 26.40
CA SER A 368 -27.41 2.71 25.89
C SER A 368 -26.20 2.96 24.99
N GLY A 369 -26.32 3.93 24.08
CA GLY A 369 -25.20 4.34 23.23
C GLY A 369 -23.99 4.92 24.01
N PRO A 370 -22.87 5.12 23.36
CA PRO A 370 -22.61 4.91 21.92
C PRO A 370 -22.61 3.45 21.47
N PHE A 371 -23.00 3.25 20.20
CA PHE A 371 -22.98 1.95 19.53
C PHE A 371 -21.97 1.96 18.40
N TYR A 372 -21.32 0.83 18.19
CA TYR A 372 -20.45 0.56 17.06
C TYR A 372 -21.09 -0.54 16.22
N ALA A 373 -21.46 -0.21 14.99
CA ALA A 373 -22.07 -1.16 14.05
C ALA A 373 -21.15 -1.34 12.85
N GLY A 374 -20.97 -2.58 12.41
CA GLY A 374 -20.12 -2.88 11.26
C GLY A 374 -20.11 -4.38 10.94
N ILE A 375 -19.31 -4.76 9.97
CA ILE A 375 -19.19 -6.13 9.48
C ILE A 375 -18.10 -6.84 10.30
N PRO A 376 -18.41 -7.98 10.95
CA PRO A 376 -17.40 -8.75 11.66
C PRO A 376 -16.42 -9.41 10.70
N TYR A 377 -15.15 -9.51 11.07
CA TYR A 377 -14.12 -10.22 10.33
C TYR A 377 -13.28 -11.08 11.27
N THR A 378 -12.57 -12.05 10.72
CA THR A 378 -11.69 -12.90 11.50
C THR A 378 -10.23 -12.50 11.29
N MET A 379 -9.56 -12.10 12.38
CA MET A 379 -8.11 -11.98 12.41
C MET A 379 -7.49 -13.37 12.49
N LYS A 380 -6.55 -13.67 11.60
CA LYS A 380 -5.82 -14.94 11.57
C LYS A 380 -4.32 -14.68 11.47
N TYR A 381 -3.56 -15.27 12.38
CA TYR A 381 -2.10 -15.27 12.35
C TYR A 381 -1.58 -16.70 12.42
N THR A 382 -0.91 -17.16 11.36
CA THR A 382 -0.30 -18.49 11.30
C THR A 382 1.20 -18.36 11.50
N PHE A 383 1.74 -19.08 12.48
CA PHE A 383 3.18 -19.11 12.72
C PHE A 383 3.89 -19.85 11.58
N SER A 384 5.04 -19.33 11.17
CA SER A 384 5.96 -20.05 10.30
C SER A 384 6.49 -21.30 11.02
N GLU A 385 7.01 -22.23 10.22
CA GLU A 385 7.64 -23.45 10.76
C GLU A 385 8.76 -23.11 11.75
N GLN A 386 8.73 -23.73 12.92
CA GLN A 386 9.71 -23.53 13.97
C GLN A 386 10.94 -24.39 13.70
N LEU A 387 12.06 -23.75 13.36
CA LEU A 387 13.31 -24.44 13.03
C LEU A 387 14.34 -24.26 14.16
N PHE A 388 15.08 -25.33 14.45
CA PHE A 388 16.24 -25.23 15.32
C PHE A 388 17.39 -24.59 14.54
N THR A 389 17.92 -23.45 15.03
CA THR A 389 19.02 -22.75 14.40
C THR A 389 20.30 -22.87 15.20
N GLN A 390 21.42 -23.07 14.52
CA GLN A 390 22.75 -23.02 15.13
C GLN A 390 23.45 -21.70 14.72
N PRO A 391 24.15 -21.06 15.67
CA PRO A 391 24.95 -19.88 15.33
C PRO A 391 26.13 -20.28 14.43
N THR A 392 26.34 -19.52 13.36
CA THR A 392 27.49 -19.64 12.46
C THR A 392 28.19 -18.29 12.37
N GLU A 393 29.40 -18.26 11.81
CA GLU A 393 30.17 -17.00 11.62
C GLU A 393 29.41 -15.94 10.79
N LYS A 394 28.47 -16.36 9.93
CA LYS A 394 27.67 -15.50 9.04
C LYS A 394 26.22 -15.30 9.52
N GLY A 395 25.88 -15.72 10.75
CA GLY A 395 24.53 -15.61 11.28
C GLY A 395 23.99 -16.92 11.84
N LYS A 396 22.67 -17.08 11.89
CA LYS A 396 21.97 -18.28 12.35
C LYS A 396 21.54 -19.11 11.15
N THR A 397 21.95 -20.37 11.09
CA THR A 397 21.56 -21.30 10.02
C THR A 397 20.65 -22.38 10.58
N PRO A 398 19.50 -22.66 9.93
CA PRO A 398 18.65 -23.78 10.33
C PRO A 398 19.39 -25.10 10.15
N THR A 399 19.26 -25.99 11.12
CA THR A 399 19.87 -27.32 11.07
C THR A 399 18.82 -28.39 11.14
N ASN A 400 18.89 -29.34 10.23
CA ASN A 400 18.01 -30.51 10.14
C ASN A 400 18.65 -31.77 10.74
N SER A 401 19.69 -31.60 11.56
CA SER A 401 20.47 -32.72 12.13
C SER A 401 19.77 -33.45 13.28
N GLY A 402 18.57 -33.04 13.68
CA GLY A 402 17.83 -33.62 14.80
C GLY A 402 16.34 -33.74 14.54
N ARG A 403 15.65 -34.46 15.42
CA ARG A 403 14.19 -34.46 15.48
C ARG A 403 13.76 -33.47 16.56
N MET A 404 13.03 -32.44 16.15
CA MET A 404 12.46 -31.45 17.06
C MET A 404 11.02 -31.82 17.41
N MET A 405 10.65 -31.65 18.68
CA MET A 405 9.28 -31.75 19.15
C MET A 405 8.97 -30.53 19.98
N ILE A 406 7.97 -29.76 19.60
CA ILE A 406 7.47 -28.67 20.41
C ILE A 406 6.57 -29.25 21.49
N ARG A 407 6.81 -28.85 22.72
CA ARG A 407 6.02 -29.25 23.89
C ARG A 407 4.86 -28.30 24.12
N ASN A 408 5.18 -27.03 24.30
CA ASN A 408 4.23 -25.96 24.56
C ASN A 408 4.60 -24.70 23.77
N GLY A 409 3.59 -23.89 23.50
CA GLY A 409 3.76 -22.50 23.11
C GLY A 409 3.27 -21.59 24.22
N THR A 410 3.87 -20.41 24.35
CA THR A 410 3.43 -19.33 25.24
C THR A 410 3.28 -18.08 24.42
N LEU A 411 2.09 -17.48 24.44
CA LEU A 411 1.79 -16.21 23.79
C LEU A 411 1.83 -15.08 24.81
N PHE A 412 2.52 -14.00 24.50
CA PHE A 412 2.50 -12.77 25.27
C PHE A 412 1.63 -11.74 24.53
N PHE A 413 0.73 -11.12 25.25
CA PHE A 413 -0.24 -10.18 24.70
C PHE A 413 -0.49 -9.01 25.64
N ASN A 414 -1.03 -7.92 25.08
CA ASN A 414 -1.30 -6.69 25.80
C ASN A 414 -2.72 -6.20 25.49
N LYS A 415 -3.51 -5.86 26.54
CA LYS A 415 -4.87 -5.32 26.39
C LYS A 415 -5.72 -6.15 25.43
N THR A 416 -5.77 -7.44 25.66
CA THR A 416 -6.47 -8.43 24.84
C THR A 416 -7.69 -8.95 25.57
N ALA A 417 -8.79 -9.13 24.85
CA ALA A 417 -10.04 -9.67 25.40
C ALA A 417 -10.23 -11.15 25.05
N HIS A 418 -9.98 -11.54 23.80
CA HIS A 418 -10.27 -12.88 23.31
C HIS A 418 -9.36 -13.29 22.16
N PHE A 419 -8.99 -14.56 22.11
CA PHE A 419 -8.44 -15.26 20.95
C PHE A 419 -8.53 -16.77 21.11
N VAL A 420 -8.41 -17.50 20.01
CA VAL A 420 -8.37 -18.96 19.98
C VAL A 420 -7.05 -19.39 19.34
N VAL A 421 -6.33 -20.28 20.00
CA VAL A 421 -5.16 -20.95 19.45
C VAL A 421 -5.57 -22.29 18.87
N LYS A 422 -5.29 -22.50 17.58
CA LYS A 422 -5.53 -23.75 16.87
C LYS A 422 -4.21 -24.42 16.57
N VAL A 423 -4.07 -25.68 16.97
CA VAL A 423 -2.92 -26.52 16.64
C VAL A 423 -3.40 -27.66 15.77
N THR A 424 -2.98 -27.66 14.51
CA THR A 424 -3.39 -28.63 13.49
C THR A 424 -2.21 -29.50 13.08
N PRO A 425 -2.02 -30.68 13.68
CA PRO A 425 -1.00 -31.61 13.26
C PRO A 425 -1.38 -32.29 11.94
N TYR A 426 -0.40 -32.62 11.11
CA TYR A 426 -0.63 -33.32 9.84
C TYR A 426 -1.36 -34.65 10.08
N LEU A 427 -2.47 -34.86 9.36
CA LEU A 427 -3.35 -36.03 9.43
C LEU A 427 -3.95 -36.31 10.83
N ARG A 428 -4.13 -35.27 11.66
CA ARG A 428 -4.83 -35.38 12.94
C ARG A 428 -5.82 -34.24 13.08
N ASP A 429 -6.76 -34.42 14.02
CA ASP A 429 -7.74 -33.38 14.33
C ASP A 429 -7.08 -32.14 14.94
N THR A 430 -7.65 -30.98 14.63
CA THR A 430 -7.23 -29.69 15.18
C THR A 430 -7.60 -29.62 16.67
N SER A 431 -6.64 -29.23 17.49
CA SER A 431 -6.86 -28.91 18.90
C SER A 431 -7.05 -27.39 19.03
N GLU A 432 -8.12 -26.98 19.70
CA GLU A 432 -8.45 -25.58 19.93
C GLU A 432 -8.40 -25.25 21.44
N VAL A 433 -7.73 -24.14 21.77
CA VAL A 433 -7.67 -23.61 23.12
C VAL A 433 -7.99 -22.13 23.10
N ALA A 434 -9.09 -21.73 23.75
CA ALA A 434 -9.53 -20.36 23.80
C ALA A 434 -9.00 -19.63 25.04
N TYR A 435 -8.58 -18.39 24.82
CA TYR A 435 -8.35 -17.41 25.88
C TYR A 435 -9.53 -16.44 25.95
N ASN A 436 -10.01 -16.17 27.16
CA ASN A 436 -11.00 -15.15 27.46
C ASN A 436 -10.54 -14.36 28.69
N SER A 437 -10.58 -13.03 28.60
CA SER A 437 -10.20 -12.15 29.70
C SER A 437 -11.18 -12.13 30.85
N VAL A 438 -12.40 -12.68 30.66
CA VAL A 438 -13.43 -12.75 31.72
C VAL A 438 -13.09 -13.87 32.70
N VAL A 439 -12.65 -13.48 33.89
CA VAL A 439 -12.42 -14.42 35.01
C VAL A 439 -13.58 -14.34 35.98
N VAL A 440 -14.14 -15.48 36.33
CA VAL A 440 -15.26 -15.57 37.28
C VAL A 440 -14.88 -14.92 38.60
N GLY A 441 -15.62 -13.88 39.02
CA GLY A 441 -15.45 -13.20 40.30
C GLY A 441 -14.55 -11.97 40.33
N SER A 442 -13.92 -11.60 39.20
CA SER A 442 -13.00 -10.43 39.14
C SER A 442 -13.53 -9.23 38.39
N SER A 443 -14.64 -9.32 37.65
CA SER A 443 -15.11 -8.30 36.74
C SER A 443 -16.27 -7.46 37.28
N THR A 444 -16.26 -6.17 36.97
CA THR A 444 -17.43 -5.29 37.11
C THR A 444 -18.50 -5.75 36.11
N ILE A 445 -19.72 -5.93 36.58
CA ILE A 445 -20.85 -6.34 35.72
C ILE A 445 -21.03 -5.26 34.61
N GLY A 446 -21.02 -5.69 33.35
CA GLY A 446 -21.30 -4.81 32.20
C GLY A 446 -20.07 -4.26 31.47
N THR A 447 -18.85 -4.53 31.93
CA THR A 447 -17.61 -4.15 31.22
C THR A 447 -16.75 -5.37 30.94
N LEU A 448 -16.13 -5.42 29.78
CA LEU A 448 -15.20 -6.48 29.41
C LEU A 448 -13.77 -6.09 29.84
N PRO A 449 -13.09 -6.84 30.72
CA PRO A 449 -11.72 -6.51 31.10
C PRO A 449 -10.77 -6.75 29.93
N LEU A 450 -9.81 -5.84 29.71
CA LEU A 450 -8.69 -6.02 28.79
C LEU A 450 -7.44 -6.36 29.61
N GLU A 451 -6.89 -7.55 29.42
CA GLU A 451 -5.75 -8.02 30.19
C GLU A 451 -4.46 -8.00 29.38
N SER A 452 -3.35 -7.88 30.09
CA SER A 452 -1.98 -8.04 29.58
C SER A 452 -1.33 -9.17 30.36
N ALA A 453 -1.09 -10.29 29.70
CA ALA A 453 -0.64 -11.51 30.35
C ALA A 453 0.10 -12.44 29.37
N GLU A 454 0.43 -13.62 29.86
CA GLU A 454 0.92 -14.74 29.06
C GLU A 454 -0.12 -15.86 29.01
N PHE A 455 -0.21 -16.54 27.89
CA PHE A 455 -1.10 -17.69 27.70
C PHE A 455 -0.33 -18.89 27.18
N ARG A 456 -0.30 -19.96 27.95
CA ARG A 456 0.39 -21.20 27.62
C ARG A 456 -0.58 -22.22 27.04
N PHE A 457 -0.20 -22.80 25.90
CA PHE A 457 -0.97 -23.82 25.20
C PHE A 457 -0.13 -25.04 24.81
N PRO A 458 -0.71 -26.27 24.83
CA PRO A 458 0.00 -27.49 24.47
C PRO A 458 0.12 -27.64 22.96
N VAL A 459 1.26 -28.14 22.46
CA VAL A 459 1.50 -28.43 21.04
C VAL A 459 1.78 -29.93 20.83
N PHE A 460 2.75 -30.52 21.52
CA PHE A 460 3.14 -31.92 21.49
C PHE A 460 3.32 -32.58 20.12
N THR A 461 3.89 -31.83 19.18
CA THR A 461 4.06 -32.28 17.79
C THR A 461 5.40 -31.84 17.19
N ASN A 462 5.74 -32.44 16.01
CA ASN A 462 6.86 -31.99 15.21
C ASN A 462 6.47 -30.71 14.44
N PRO A 463 7.23 -29.59 14.53
CA PRO A 463 6.93 -28.34 13.85
C PRO A 463 6.82 -28.48 12.33
N GLU A 464 7.64 -29.32 11.68
CA GLU A 464 7.59 -29.57 10.23
C GLU A 464 6.22 -30.10 9.73
N LYS A 465 5.39 -30.59 10.64
CA LYS A 465 4.11 -31.26 10.33
C LYS A 465 2.97 -30.68 11.15
N THR A 466 3.07 -29.43 11.55
CA THR A 466 2.06 -28.82 12.44
C THR A 466 1.88 -27.36 12.06
N GLU A 467 0.66 -26.98 11.80
CA GLU A 467 0.25 -25.58 11.65
C GLU A 467 -0.25 -25.08 13.01
N ILE A 468 0.28 -23.95 13.45
CA ILE A 468 -0.14 -23.26 14.69
C ILE A 468 -0.71 -21.91 14.29
N THR A 469 -2.00 -21.71 14.59
CA THR A 469 -2.73 -20.51 14.19
C THR A 469 -3.37 -19.86 15.40
N VAL A 470 -3.34 -18.53 15.46
CA VAL A 470 -4.10 -17.72 16.39
C VAL A 470 -5.20 -17.02 15.63
N GLU A 471 -6.45 -17.17 16.06
CA GLU A 471 -7.61 -16.55 15.44
C GLU A 471 -8.40 -15.74 16.44
N ASN A 472 -8.96 -14.63 15.99
CA ASN A 472 -9.98 -13.86 16.70
C ASN A 472 -11.10 -13.49 15.74
N SER A 473 -12.27 -14.08 15.93
CA SER A 473 -13.49 -13.80 15.16
C SER A 473 -14.43 -12.81 15.86
N SER A 474 -14.05 -12.33 17.04
CA SER A 474 -14.82 -11.30 17.74
C SER A 474 -14.31 -9.91 17.37
N ALA A 475 -15.17 -8.90 17.49
CA ALA A 475 -14.75 -7.51 17.27
C ALA A 475 -13.90 -6.94 18.43
N LEU A 476 -13.53 -7.77 19.39
CA LEU A 476 -12.78 -7.36 20.59
C LEU A 476 -11.27 -7.28 20.32
N PRO A 477 -10.55 -6.41 21.06
CA PRO A 477 -9.10 -6.26 20.90
C PRO A 477 -8.31 -7.54 21.10
N CYS A 478 -7.36 -7.80 20.20
CA CYS A 478 -6.38 -8.88 20.31
C CYS A 478 -5.00 -8.34 19.86
N ASN A 479 -4.13 -8.03 20.84
CA ASN A 479 -2.82 -7.45 20.58
C ASN A 479 -1.72 -8.43 20.99
N LEU A 480 -1.27 -9.24 20.05
CA LEU A 480 -0.18 -10.20 20.24
C LEU A 480 1.17 -9.45 20.21
N GLN A 481 2.05 -9.76 21.16
CA GLN A 481 3.38 -9.14 21.26
C GLN A 481 4.49 -10.08 20.80
N SER A 482 4.52 -11.28 21.38
CA SER A 482 5.54 -12.28 21.09
C SER A 482 5.04 -13.68 21.36
N ALA A 483 5.76 -14.68 20.87
CA ALA A 483 5.53 -16.08 21.18
C ALA A 483 6.84 -16.78 21.51
N GLU A 484 6.79 -17.67 22.49
CA GLU A 484 7.89 -18.55 22.86
C GLU A 484 7.47 -20.00 22.70
N PHE A 485 8.37 -20.85 22.16
CA PHE A 485 8.12 -22.26 21.98
C PHE A 485 9.14 -23.09 22.76
N GLU A 486 8.64 -23.88 23.72
CA GLU A 486 9.44 -24.86 24.46
C GLU A 486 9.55 -26.14 23.64
N SER A 487 10.77 -26.53 23.27
CA SER A 487 10.99 -27.70 22.43
C SER A 487 12.07 -28.64 22.94
N PHE A 488 11.94 -29.91 22.58
CA PHE A 488 12.98 -30.93 22.76
C PHE A 488 13.63 -31.21 21.40
N VAL A 489 14.97 -31.16 21.36
CA VAL A 489 15.74 -31.50 20.18
C VAL A 489 16.55 -32.76 20.45
N HIS A 490 16.26 -33.84 19.72
CA HIS A 490 17.01 -35.06 19.75
C HIS A 490 17.97 -35.12 18.58
N GLN A 491 19.25 -34.94 18.83
CA GLN A 491 20.28 -35.10 17.80
C GLN A 491 20.36 -36.58 17.37
N ARG A 492 20.30 -36.81 16.06
CA ARG A 492 20.58 -38.13 15.51
C ARG A 492 22.05 -38.42 15.72
N SER A 493 22.40 -39.46 16.49
CA SER A 493 23.76 -39.97 16.51
C SER A 493 24.13 -40.42 15.09
N ARG A 494 25.15 -39.82 14.49
CA ARG A 494 25.74 -40.32 13.26
C ARG A 494 26.33 -41.68 13.57
N ARG A 495 25.66 -42.76 13.20
CA ARG A 495 26.32 -44.06 13.09
C ARG A 495 27.27 -43.91 11.90
N TYR A 496 28.55 -43.85 12.20
CA TYR A 496 29.58 -44.14 11.21
C TYR A 496 29.45 -45.64 10.87
N GLY A 497 28.97 -45.93 9.66
CA GLY A 497 29.11 -47.23 9.04
C GLY A 497 30.32 -47.19 8.13
#